data_cdf15947d28e00eebca44f028547a180
#
_entry.id   cdf15947d28e00eebca44f028547a180
#
_cell.length_a   1.000
_cell.length_b   1.000
_cell.length_c   1.000
_cell.angle_alpha   90.00
_cell.angle_beta   90.00
_cell.angle_gamma   90.00
#
_symmetry.space_group_name_H-M   'P 1'
#
loop_
_entity.id
_entity.type
_entity.pdbx_description
1 polymer ?
#
loop_
_entity_poly.entity_id
_entity_poly.type
_entity_poly.pdbx_seq_one_letter_code
_entity_poly.pdbx_strand_id
1 'polypeptide(L)'
;DPSYDIEHTIPRSRGGDSTRMNLTLCSSRFNRDIKKTMLPSELPDHELVLHRIESWKEKYEELDAQIRKVRTWSGMDKEQKNKKIQKRHLLQLHRDYWYGKYHRFEMTEVPEGFSRRQGVDISVISRYGRLYLKSFFDRVFIVKGLATSDFRKIWGIQDIESKKARENHVHHCIDAIVIACIGPHEYSQLAAY
;
A
#
# COMPACT_ATOMS: atom_id res chain seq x y z
N ASP A 1 1.58 -14.22 -23.14
CA ASP A 1 1.91 -13.73 -24.49
C ASP A 1 3.05 -12.71 -24.35
N PRO A 2 4.21 -12.91 -25.01
CA PRO A 2 5.37 -12.03 -24.90
C PRO A 2 5.15 -10.62 -25.45
N SER A 3 4.05 -10.39 -26.17
CA SER A 3 3.70 -9.06 -26.70
C SER A 3 3.06 -8.12 -25.68
N TYR A 4 2.74 -8.62 -24.47
CA TYR A 4 2.13 -7.84 -23.41
C TYR A 4 2.93 -7.93 -22.12
N ASP A 5 3.01 -6.80 -21.43
CA ASP A 5 3.57 -6.65 -20.08
C ASP A 5 2.44 -6.33 -19.08
N ILE A 6 2.59 -6.79 -17.84
CA ILE A 6 1.85 -6.23 -16.71
C ILE A 6 2.69 -5.08 -16.17
N GLU A 7 2.20 -3.88 -16.39
CA GLU A 7 2.94 -2.66 -16.04
C GLU A 7 2.35 -1.97 -14.80
N HIS A 8 3.15 -1.15 -14.15
CA HIS A 8 2.72 -0.29 -13.06
C HIS A 8 2.21 1.05 -13.63
N THR A 9 0.92 1.32 -13.51
CA THR A 9 0.30 2.59 -13.97
C THR A 9 1.05 3.80 -13.41
N ILE A 10 1.29 3.80 -12.09
CA ILE A 10 2.26 4.69 -11.45
C ILE A 10 3.55 3.91 -11.30
N PRO A 11 4.65 4.35 -11.94
CA PRO A 11 5.94 3.65 -11.86
C PRO A 11 6.45 3.48 -10.43
N ARG A 12 7.10 2.36 -10.15
CA ARG A 12 7.68 2.10 -8.81
C ARG A 12 8.73 3.14 -8.42
N SER A 13 9.49 3.66 -9.38
CA SER A 13 10.46 4.74 -9.18
C SER A 13 9.80 6.04 -8.70
N ARG A 14 8.50 6.22 -8.96
CA ARG A 14 7.70 7.37 -8.56
C ARG A 14 6.77 7.06 -7.37
N GLY A 15 6.98 5.95 -6.67
CA GLY A 15 6.22 5.56 -5.47
C GLY A 15 5.02 4.64 -5.75
N GLY A 16 4.86 4.13 -6.98
CA GLY A 16 3.81 3.18 -7.32
C GLY A 16 3.95 1.86 -6.56
N ASP A 17 2.82 1.32 -6.10
CA ASP A 17 2.71 0.03 -5.43
C ASP A 17 2.49 -1.13 -6.43
N SER A 18 2.56 -2.38 -5.96
CA SER A 18 2.28 -3.58 -6.77
C SER A 18 0.88 -4.14 -6.52
N THR A 19 -0.07 -3.30 -6.08
CA THR A 19 -1.47 -3.70 -5.95
C THR A 19 -2.13 -3.86 -7.32
N ARG A 20 -3.18 -4.68 -7.41
CA ARG A 20 -3.96 -4.85 -8.65
C ARG A 20 -4.54 -3.54 -9.19
N MET A 21 -4.75 -2.55 -8.33
CA MET A 21 -5.20 -1.22 -8.74
C MET A 21 -4.15 -0.46 -9.56
N ASN A 22 -2.87 -0.74 -9.31
CA ASN A 22 -1.75 -0.11 -10.00
C ASN A 22 -1.18 -0.97 -11.15
N LEU A 23 -1.71 -2.17 -11.36
CA LEU A 23 -1.25 -3.07 -12.41
C LEU A 23 -2.21 -3.02 -13.60
N THR A 24 -1.66 -2.82 -14.80
CA THR A 24 -2.42 -2.74 -16.05
C THR A 24 -1.70 -3.54 -17.14
N LEU A 25 -2.49 -4.25 -17.94
CA LEU A 25 -1.96 -4.94 -19.13
C LEU A 25 -1.74 -3.93 -20.25
N CYS A 26 -0.57 -3.91 -20.81
CA CYS A 26 -0.26 -3.07 -21.98
C CYS A 26 0.71 -3.76 -22.93
N SER A 27 0.83 -3.25 -24.14
CA SER A 27 1.83 -3.72 -25.11
C SER A 27 3.24 -3.55 -24.53
N SER A 28 4.07 -4.59 -24.64
CA SER A 28 5.47 -4.57 -24.19
C SER A 28 6.27 -3.44 -24.85
N ARG A 29 6.03 -3.20 -26.14
CA ARG A 29 6.65 -2.09 -26.87
C ARG A 29 6.25 -0.73 -26.29
N PHE A 30 4.95 -0.52 -26.08
CA PHE A 30 4.48 0.73 -25.47
C PHE A 30 5.07 0.95 -24.07
N ASN A 31 5.10 -0.09 -23.23
CA ASN A 31 5.64 -0.01 -21.89
C ASN A 31 7.13 0.36 -21.87
N ARG A 32 7.93 -0.31 -22.72
CA ARG A 32 9.39 -0.21 -22.68
C ARG A 32 9.93 0.98 -23.46
N ASP A 33 9.30 1.33 -24.57
CA ASP A 33 9.83 2.35 -25.51
C ASP A 33 9.16 3.71 -25.29
N ILE A 34 7.88 3.75 -24.95
CA ILE A 34 7.09 4.98 -24.87
C ILE A 34 6.83 5.40 -23.42
N LYS A 35 6.08 4.60 -22.66
CA LYS A 35 5.64 4.96 -21.31
C LYS A 35 6.81 5.04 -20.31
N LYS A 36 7.67 4.02 -20.27
CA LYS A 36 8.82 3.97 -19.32
C LYS A 36 8.41 4.34 -17.88
N THR A 37 8.93 5.47 -17.38
CA THR A 37 8.66 6.00 -16.04
C THR A 37 7.66 7.16 -16.01
N MET A 38 6.98 7.42 -17.13
CA MET A 38 5.96 8.47 -17.21
C MET A 38 4.67 8.06 -16.50
N LEU A 39 3.98 9.05 -15.94
CA LEU A 39 2.58 8.89 -15.52
C LEU A 39 1.68 8.86 -16.76
N PRO A 40 0.48 8.26 -16.68
CA PRO A 40 -0.47 8.31 -17.78
C PRO A 40 -0.79 9.74 -18.24
N SER A 41 -0.86 10.69 -17.32
CA SER A 41 -1.13 12.11 -17.61
C SER A 41 -0.01 12.81 -18.38
N GLU A 42 1.20 12.25 -18.43
CA GLU A 42 2.34 12.79 -19.19
C GLU A 42 2.40 12.23 -20.63
N LEU A 43 1.49 11.33 -20.98
CA LEU A 43 1.41 10.74 -22.31
C LEU A 43 0.63 11.65 -23.27
N PRO A 44 1.04 11.76 -24.55
CA PRO A 44 0.39 12.64 -25.53
C PRO A 44 -1.09 12.27 -25.79
N ASP A 45 -1.46 11.00 -25.66
CA ASP A 45 -2.82 10.45 -25.89
C ASP A 45 -3.59 10.22 -24.58
N HIS A 46 -3.23 10.93 -23.53
CA HIS A 46 -3.87 10.78 -22.20
C HIS A 46 -5.40 10.85 -22.25
N GLU A 47 -5.97 11.82 -22.97
CA GLU A 47 -7.41 11.97 -23.15
C GLU A 47 -8.07 10.74 -23.80
N LEU A 48 -7.42 10.18 -24.82
CA LEU A 48 -7.91 8.96 -25.47
C LEU A 48 -7.84 7.77 -24.54
N VAL A 49 -6.80 7.70 -23.68
CA VAL A 49 -6.70 6.65 -22.66
C VAL A 49 -7.82 6.78 -21.64
N LEU A 50 -8.09 7.98 -21.12
CA LEU A 50 -9.20 8.23 -20.18
C LEU A 50 -10.55 7.85 -20.79
N HIS A 51 -10.81 8.19 -22.04
CA HIS A 51 -12.03 7.81 -22.73
C HIS A 51 -12.19 6.28 -22.85
N ARG A 52 -11.10 5.53 -23.13
CA ARG A 52 -11.14 4.05 -23.20
C ARG A 52 -11.47 3.39 -21.87
N ILE A 53 -11.13 4.02 -20.75
CA ILE A 53 -11.37 3.48 -19.41
C ILE A 53 -12.56 4.15 -18.69
N GLU A 54 -13.35 4.94 -19.40
CA GLU A 54 -14.53 5.64 -18.84
C GLU A 54 -15.51 4.68 -18.15
N SER A 55 -15.66 3.46 -18.67
CA SER A 55 -16.44 2.40 -18.03
C SER A 55 -15.99 2.04 -16.60
N TRP A 56 -14.73 2.30 -16.24
CA TRP A 56 -14.24 2.11 -14.86
C TRP A 56 -14.77 3.21 -13.95
N LYS A 57 -14.88 4.43 -14.45
CA LYS A 57 -15.51 5.56 -13.75
C LYS A 57 -16.99 5.30 -13.50
N GLU A 58 -17.73 4.96 -14.53
CA GLU A 58 -19.14 4.59 -14.42
C GLU A 58 -19.34 3.48 -13.38
N LYS A 59 -18.43 2.47 -13.36
CA LYS A 59 -18.53 1.36 -12.44
C LYS A 59 -18.33 1.75 -10.97
N TYR A 60 -17.37 2.61 -10.65
CA TYR A 60 -17.23 3.04 -9.26
C TYR A 60 -18.35 4.00 -8.84
N GLU A 61 -18.87 4.83 -9.73
CA GLU A 61 -20.01 5.71 -9.46
C GLU A 61 -21.29 4.91 -9.21
N GLU A 62 -21.55 3.87 -10.01
CA GLU A 62 -22.65 2.93 -9.79
C GLU A 62 -22.56 2.26 -8.42
N LEU A 63 -21.37 1.75 -8.06
CA LEU A 63 -21.12 1.11 -6.77
C LEU A 63 -21.29 2.10 -5.61
N ASP A 64 -20.87 3.35 -5.77
CA ASP A 64 -21.06 4.39 -4.76
C ASP A 64 -22.54 4.71 -4.55
N ALA A 65 -23.33 4.74 -5.63
CA ALA A 65 -24.78 4.87 -5.54
C ALA A 65 -25.44 3.68 -4.83
N GLN A 66 -24.94 2.46 -5.07
CA GLN A 66 -25.41 1.26 -4.35
C GLN A 66 -25.07 1.33 -2.86
N ILE A 67 -23.86 1.77 -2.48
CA ILE A 67 -23.44 1.93 -1.09
C ILE A 67 -24.35 2.89 -0.35
N ARG A 68 -24.72 4.03 -0.98
CA ARG A 68 -25.65 5.03 -0.41
C ARG A 68 -27.03 4.46 -0.12
N LYS A 69 -27.48 3.46 -0.88
CA LYS A 69 -28.78 2.78 -0.68
C LYS A 69 -28.75 1.77 0.47
N VAL A 70 -27.57 1.29 0.90
CA VAL A 70 -27.45 0.33 1.99
C VAL A 70 -27.53 1.06 3.33
N ARG A 71 -28.73 1.15 3.90
CA ARG A 71 -28.99 1.78 5.19
C ARG A 71 -29.31 0.75 6.28
N THR A 72 -28.89 1.05 7.49
CA THR A 72 -29.28 0.35 8.72
C THR A 72 -30.12 1.30 9.57
N TRP A 73 -31.06 0.76 10.35
CA TRP A 73 -31.87 1.54 11.30
C TRP A 73 -31.92 0.84 12.66
N SER A 74 -32.32 1.56 13.69
CA SER A 74 -32.27 1.11 15.09
C SER A 74 -33.13 -0.11 15.42
N GLY A 75 -34.24 -0.33 14.70
CA GLY A 75 -35.15 -1.46 14.86
C GLY A 75 -34.78 -2.74 14.10
N MET A 76 -33.59 -2.77 13.46
CA MET A 76 -33.15 -3.98 12.76
C MET A 76 -32.65 -5.04 13.74
N ASP A 77 -33.03 -6.29 13.45
CA ASP A 77 -32.41 -7.46 14.08
C ASP A 77 -30.90 -7.51 13.81
N LYS A 78 -30.14 -8.04 14.78
CA LYS A 78 -28.68 -8.11 14.75
C LYS A 78 -28.14 -8.83 13.50
N GLU A 79 -28.79 -9.92 13.10
CA GLU A 79 -28.37 -10.69 11.93
C GLU A 79 -28.58 -9.90 10.63
N GLN A 80 -29.74 -9.29 10.47
CA GLN A 80 -30.05 -8.43 9.32
C GLN A 80 -29.10 -7.24 9.24
N LYS A 81 -28.77 -6.62 10.37
CA LYS A 81 -27.80 -5.53 10.47
C LYS A 81 -26.42 -5.98 10.01
N ASN A 82 -25.96 -7.14 10.49
CA ASN A 82 -24.67 -7.69 10.11
C ASN A 82 -24.60 -8.00 8.60
N LYS A 83 -25.64 -8.62 8.03
CA LYS A 83 -25.72 -8.89 6.59
C LYS A 83 -25.61 -7.60 5.77
N LYS A 84 -26.28 -6.52 6.19
CA LYS A 84 -26.19 -5.22 5.50
C LYS A 84 -24.80 -4.59 5.63
N ILE A 85 -24.18 -4.67 6.81
CA ILE A 85 -22.81 -4.19 7.03
C ILE A 85 -21.82 -4.94 6.14
N GLN A 86 -21.93 -6.27 6.08
CA GLN A 86 -21.10 -7.10 5.20
C GLN A 86 -21.29 -6.74 3.73
N LYS A 87 -22.55 -6.60 3.28
CA LYS A 87 -22.85 -6.16 1.91
C LYS A 87 -22.25 -4.80 1.60
N ARG A 88 -22.38 -3.84 2.52
CA ARG A 88 -21.78 -2.50 2.37
C ARG A 88 -20.25 -2.57 2.26
N HIS A 89 -19.58 -3.35 3.11
CA HIS A 89 -18.13 -3.52 3.05
C HIS A 89 -17.67 -4.15 1.72
N LEU A 90 -18.40 -5.14 1.22
CA LEU A 90 -18.10 -5.76 -0.08
C LEU A 90 -18.23 -4.75 -1.23
N LEU A 91 -19.31 -3.97 -1.24
CA LEU A 91 -19.51 -2.91 -2.22
C LEU A 91 -18.40 -1.84 -2.13
N GLN A 92 -17.98 -1.47 -0.92
CA GLN A 92 -16.87 -0.53 -0.70
C GLN A 92 -15.55 -1.07 -1.26
N LEU A 93 -15.24 -2.36 -1.03
CA LEU A 93 -14.03 -2.99 -1.61
C LEU A 93 -14.03 -2.93 -3.14
N HIS A 94 -15.16 -3.21 -3.76
CA HIS A 94 -15.30 -3.15 -5.22
C HIS A 94 -15.19 -1.70 -5.72
N ARG A 95 -15.88 -0.74 -5.07
CA ARG A 95 -15.81 0.68 -5.38
C ARG A 95 -14.37 1.19 -5.28
N ASP A 96 -13.68 0.88 -4.17
CA ASP A 96 -12.32 1.34 -3.94
C ASP A 96 -11.32 0.75 -4.95
N TYR A 97 -11.57 -0.48 -5.42
CA TYR A 97 -10.78 -1.07 -6.50
C TYR A 97 -10.90 -0.27 -7.80
N TRP A 98 -12.14 -0.03 -8.28
CA TRP A 98 -12.36 0.67 -9.54
C TRP A 98 -11.98 2.14 -9.47
N TYR A 99 -12.32 2.81 -8.37
CA TYR A 99 -11.89 4.17 -8.09
C TYR A 99 -10.38 4.29 -8.08
N GLY A 100 -9.70 3.44 -7.30
CA GLY A 100 -8.25 3.47 -7.20
C GLY A 100 -7.55 3.13 -8.51
N LYS A 101 -8.16 2.30 -9.36
CA LYS A 101 -7.64 1.96 -10.69
C LYS A 101 -7.78 3.14 -11.65
N TYR A 102 -8.97 3.73 -11.74
CA TYR A 102 -9.24 4.88 -12.61
C TYR A 102 -8.45 6.11 -12.20
N HIS A 103 -8.47 6.44 -10.91
CA HIS A 103 -7.82 7.65 -10.39
C HIS A 103 -6.30 7.69 -10.63
N ARG A 104 -5.63 6.54 -10.72
CA ARG A 104 -4.20 6.48 -11.07
C ARG A 104 -3.92 6.92 -12.50
N PHE A 105 -4.89 6.86 -13.39
CA PHE A 105 -4.76 7.37 -14.75
C PHE A 105 -5.00 8.88 -14.83
N GLU A 106 -5.78 9.45 -13.91
CA GLU A 106 -6.03 10.89 -13.82
C GLU A 106 -4.91 11.66 -13.10
N MET A 107 -4.07 10.97 -12.29
CA MET A 107 -3.04 11.62 -11.48
C MET A 107 -2.04 12.38 -12.34
N THR A 108 -1.92 13.68 -12.09
CA THR A 108 -0.87 14.55 -12.66
C THR A 108 0.38 14.58 -11.78
N GLU A 109 0.22 14.36 -10.49
CA GLU A 109 1.31 14.27 -9.50
C GLU A 109 1.07 13.09 -8.57
N VAL A 110 2.17 12.48 -8.10
CA VAL A 110 2.11 11.45 -7.08
C VAL A 110 2.19 12.12 -5.71
N PRO A 111 1.12 12.10 -4.89
CA PRO A 111 1.11 12.77 -3.60
C PRO A 111 2.23 12.27 -2.68
N GLU A 112 2.85 13.18 -1.92
CA GLU A 112 3.73 12.82 -0.82
C GLU A 112 3.02 11.85 0.12
N GLY A 113 3.63 10.68 0.37
CA GLY A 113 3.03 9.65 1.21
C GLY A 113 2.14 8.64 0.44
N PHE A 114 2.07 8.71 -0.89
CA PHE A 114 1.49 7.61 -1.69
C PHE A 114 2.19 6.29 -1.36
N SER A 115 3.50 6.32 -1.11
CA SER A 115 4.29 5.21 -0.59
C SER A 115 3.98 4.82 0.86
N ARG A 116 3.22 5.63 1.63
CA ARG A 116 2.81 5.26 3.01
C ARG A 116 1.87 4.05 3.05
N ARG A 117 1.22 3.69 1.94
CA ARG A 117 0.50 2.41 1.82
C ARG A 117 1.44 1.21 1.99
N GLN A 118 2.72 1.33 1.63
CA GLN A 118 3.72 0.30 1.95
C GLN A 118 3.83 0.05 3.46
N GLY A 119 3.66 1.08 4.29
CA GLY A 119 3.63 0.93 5.75
C GLY A 119 2.44 0.11 6.25
N VAL A 120 1.28 0.21 5.58
CA VAL A 120 0.10 -0.61 5.89
C VAL A 120 0.34 -2.06 5.47
N ASP A 121 0.87 -2.27 4.27
CA ASP A 121 1.20 -3.62 3.76
C ASP A 121 2.23 -4.32 4.65
N ILE A 122 3.29 -3.61 5.05
CA ILE A 122 4.29 -4.12 6.00
C ILE A 122 3.64 -4.44 7.35
N SER A 123 2.72 -3.62 7.83
CA SER A 123 1.98 -3.86 9.08
C SER A 123 1.14 -5.14 9.00
N VAL A 124 0.43 -5.36 7.89
CA VAL A 124 -0.36 -6.56 7.63
C VAL A 124 0.54 -7.79 7.55
N ILE A 125 1.61 -7.74 6.75
CA ILE A 125 2.60 -8.81 6.60
C ILE A 125 3.23 -9.15 7.97
N SER A 126 3.62 -8.14 8.74
CA SER A 126 4.22 -8.33 10.07
C SER A 126 3.25 -9.02 11.03
N ARG A 127 1.96 -8.67 10.99
CA ARG A 127 0.93 -9.28 11.81
C ARG A 127 0.74 -10.76 11.48
N TYR A 128 0.63 -11.11 10.20
CA TYR A 128 0.49 -12.50 9.76
C TYR A 128 1.78 -13.29 9.97
N GLY A 129 2.94 -12.69 9.68
CA GLY A 129 4.25 -13.28 9.95
C GLY A 129 4.44 -13.61 11.44
N ARG A 130 3.99 -12.70 12.33
CA ARG A 130 4.02 -12.98 13.78
C ARG A 130 3.14 -14.18 14.15
N LEU A 131 1.93 -14.27 13.64
CA LEU A 131 1.03 -15.39 13.91
C LEU A 131 1.62 -16.71 13.42
N TYR A 132 2.22 -16.72 12.22
CA TYR A 132 2.90 -17.88 11.67
C TYR A 132 4.12 -18.28 12.53
N LEU A 133 4.98 -17.33 12.86
CA LEU A 133 6.17 -17.61 13.67
C LEU A 133 5.81 -18.07 15.09
N LYS A 134 4.72 -17.60 15.67
CA LYS A 134 4.21 -18.07 16.96
C LYS A 134 3.79 -19.56 16.97
N SER A 135 3.56 -20.15 15.81
CA SER A 135 3.30 -21.60 15.72
C SER A 135 4.57 -22.45 15.93
N PHE A 136 5.75 -21.83 15.82
CA PHE A 136 7.05 -22.49 15.98
C PHE A 136 7.87 -21.99 17.17
N PHE A 137 7.61 -20.75 17.60
CA PHE A 137 8.39 -20.08 18.66
C PHE A 137 7.48 -19.55 19.76
N ASP A 138 7.81 -19.79 20.99
CA ASP A 138 7.03 -19.32 22.16
C ASP A 138 7.01 -17.79 22.27
N ARG A 139 8.11 -17.14 21.90
CA ARG A 139 8.27 -15.69 21.98
C ARG A 139 8.55 -15.09 20.62
N VAL A 140 7.62 -14.29 20.12
CA VAL A 140 7.75 -13.53 18.89
C VAL A 140 7.30 -12.10 19.15
N PHE A 141 8.21 -11.15 18.95
CA PHE A 141 7.97 -9.71 19.10
C PHE A 141 8.00 -9.03 17.74
N ILE A 142 7.21 -7.97 17.58
CA ILE A 142 7.28 -7.06 16.44
C ILE A 142 7.82 -5.74 16.94
N VAL A 143 8.89 -5.26 16.31
CA VAL A 143 9.48 -3.95 16.58
C VAL A 143 9.01 -2.97 15.52
N LYS A 144 8.54 -1.79 15.93
CA LYS A 144 8.16 -0.73 15.01
C LYS A 144 9.39 -0.11 14.34
N GLY A 145 9.29 0.24 13.07
CA GLY A 145 10.40 0.86 12.32
C GLY A 145 10.90 2.16 12.95
N LEU A 146 10.02 2.93 13.62
CA LEU A 146 10.43 4.11 14.40
C LEU A 146 11.37 3.71 15.54
N ALA A 147 11.00 2.74 16.37
CA ALA A 147 11.84 2.25 17.45
C ALA A 147 13.21 1.74 16.94
N THR A 148 13.24 1.01 15.82
CA THR A 148 14.50 0.59 15.18
C THR A 148 15.36 1.80 14.79
N SER A 149 14.73 2.87 14.28
CA SER A 149 15.43 4.11 13.95
C SER A 149 16.01 4.80 15.18
N ASP A 150 15.22 4.87 16.25
CA ASP A 150 15.64 5.52 17.50
C ASP A 150 16.79 4.75 18.15
N PHE A 151 16.73 3.42 18.21
CA PHE A 151 17.83 2.60 18.73
C PHE A 151 19.11 2.72 17.89
N ARG A 152 19.04 2.83 16.56
CA ARG A 152 20.24 3.11 15.74
C ARG A 152 20.93 4.41 16.16
N LYS A 153 20.14 5.45 16.48
CA LYS A 153 20.65 6.75 16.92
C LYS A 153 21.21 6.68 18.32
N ILE A 154 20.47 6.10 19.27
CA ILE A 154 20.87 5.94 20.68
C ILE A 154 22.17 5.14 20.80
N TRP A 155 22.34 4.08 19.99
CA TRP A 155 23.53 3.26 19.99
C TRP A 155 24.68 3.81 19.12
N GLY A 156 24.54 5.00 18.54
CA GLY A 156 25.57 5.65 17.75
C GLY A 156 25.86 4.99 16.40
N ILE A 157 24.95 4.12 15.92
CA ILE A 157 25.08 3.45 14.62
C ILE A 157 24.70 4.40 13.48
N GLN A 158 23.92 5.41 13.79
CA GLN A 158 23.49 6.45 12.86
C GLN A 158 23.48 7.81 13.58
N ASP A 159 23.99 8.85 12.92
CA ASP A 159 23.92 10.21 13.47
C ASP A 159 22.48 10.67 13.66
N ILE A 160 22.25 11.46 14.71
CA ILE A 160 20.93 11.93 15.11
C ILE A 160 20.24 12.71 13.99
N GLU A 161 21.00 13.54 13.25
CA GLU A 161 20.48 14.38 12.17
C GLU A 161 20.50 13.71 10.80
N SER A 162 21.21 12.59 10.65
CA SER A 162 21.35 11.94 9.35
C SER A 162 20.12 11.12 8.96
N LYS A 163 19.81 11.11 7.66
CA LYS A 163 18.85 10.18 7.07
C LYS A 163 19.53 8.82 6.85
N LYS A 164 18.74 7.74 6.92
CA LYS A 164 19.21 6.38 6.63
C LYS A 164 19.75 6.31 5.20
N ALA A 165 21.03 5.90 5.05
CA ALA A 165 21.60 5.63 3.74
C ALA A 165 20.89 4.43 3.10
N ARG A 166 20.40 4.59 1.86
CA ARG A 166 19.64 3.57 1.12
C ARG A 166 20.31 3.17 -0.20
N GLU A 167 21.57 3.53 -0.37
CA GLU A 167 22.35 3.27 -1.59
C GLU A 167 22.63 1.77 -1.82
N ASN A 168 22.62 0.99 -0.74
CA ASN A 168 22.84 -0.45 -0.78
C ASN A 168 21.98 -1.18 0.27
N HIS A 169 22.01 -2.51 0.28
CA HIS A 169 21.24 -3.33 1.21
C HIS A 169 21.82 -3.48 2.63
N VAL A 170 22.99 -2.90 2.90
CA VAL A 170 23.66 -2.95 4.22
C VAL A 170 22.77 -2.42 5.33
N HIS A 171 21.94 -1.42 5.02
CA HIS A 171 20.99 -0.88 5.99
C HIS A 171 19.95 -1.90 6.49
N HIS A 172 19.62 -2.94 5.70
CA HIS A 172 18.74 -4.02 6.16
C HIS A 172 19.46 -4.94 7.15
N CYS A 173 20.76 -5.19 6.94
CA CYS A 173 21.58 -5.95 7.90
C CYS A 173 21.70 -5.21 9.23
N ILE A 174 21.94 -3.90 9.18
CA ILE A 174 21.98 -3.05 10.37
C ILE A 174 20.65 -3.09 11.11
N ASP A 175 19.52 -2.91 10.40
CA ASP A 175 18.19 -3.01 11.01
C ASP A 175 17.95 -4.37 11.66
N ALA A 176 18.36 -5.46 11.02
CA ALA A 176 18.21 -6.81 11.56
C ALA A 176 19.01 -7.00 12.87
N ILE A 177 20.25 -6.51 12.90
CA ILE A 177 21.10 -6.55 14.10
C ILE A 177 20.46 -5.72 15.22
N VAL A 178 20.03 -4.50 14.93
CA VAL A 178 19.38 -3.62 15.90
C VAL A 178 18.11 -4.30 16.45
N ILE A 179 17.26 -4.86 15.61
CA ILE A 179 16.02 -5.56 16.03
C ILE A 179 16.37 -6.78 16.91
N ALA A 180 17.42 -7.53 16.57
CA ALA A 180 17.85 -8.69 17.36
C ALA A 180 18.33 -8.31 18.77
N CYS A 181 18.87 -7.10 18.95
CA CYS A 181 19.35 -6.59 20.22
C CYS A 181 18.26 -5.88 21.06
N ILE A 182 17.08 -5.58 20.47
CA ILE A 182 15.98 -4.95 21.21
C ILE A 182 15.17 -6.03 21.95
N GLY A 183 15.33 -6.09 23.27
CA GLY A 183 14.47 -6.90 24.14
C GLY A 183 13.22 -6.13 24.61
N PRO A 184 12.29 -6.82 25.31
CA PRO A 184 11.11 -6.16 25.89
C PRO A 184 11.45 -5.06 26.89
N HIS A 185 12.59 -5.18 27.58
CA HIS A 185 13.04 -4.20 28.57
C HIS A 185 13.48 -2.91 27.90
N GLU A 186 14.35 -3.00 26.89
CA GLU A 186 14.83 -1.86 26.10
C GLU A 186 13.67 -1.14 25.43
N TYR A 187 12.71 -1.90 24.87
CA TYR A 187 11.51 -1.33 24.22
C TYR A 187 10.64 -0.57 25.23
N SER A 188 10.50 -1.10 26.45
CA SER A 188 9.70 -0.43 27.50
C SER A 188 10.40 0.84 28.01
N GLN A 189 11.71 0.85 28.09
CA GLN A 189 12.47 2.05 28.46
C GLN A 189 12.30 3.14 27.41
N LEU A 190 12.39 2.82 26.11
CA LEU A 190 12.19 3.80 25.03
C LEU A 190 10.77 4.38 25.04
N ALA A 191 9.77 3.57 25.41
CA ALA A 191 8.37 4.02 25.46
C ALA A 191 8.05 4.93 26.66
N ALA A 192 8.96 5.01 27.65
CA ALA A 192 8.80 5.85 28.85
C ALA A 192 9.46 7.25 28.70
N TYR A 193 10.19 7.48 27.61
CA TYR A 193 10.77 8.75 27.20
C TYR A 193 9.88 9.46 26.17
#